data_34219f37dc430b13e1a13188f767648e
#
_entry.id   34219f37dc430b13e1a13188f767648e
#
_cell.length_a   1.000
_cell.length_b   1.000
_cell.length_c   1.000
_cell.angle_alpha   90.00
_cell.angle_beta   90.00
_cell.angle_gamma   90.00
#
_symmetry.space_group_name_H-M   'P 1'
#
loop_
_entity.id
_entity.type
_entity.pdbx_description
1 polymer ?
#
loop_
_entity_poly.entity_id
_entity_poly.type
_entity_poly.pdbx_seq_one_letter_code
_entity_poly.pdbx_strand_id
1 'polypeptide(L)'
;ALESSTLPAKLVDCRSTDVERTELFIVEGDSALGTAKLARNSDHQALLPIRGKILNVQKASVTDMLGNAECAAIIQVIGAGSGRTFDLESARYGKVIIMTDADVDGAHIRTLLLTLFFRYMRPLVEAGRVYAAVPPLHRLEVINPGSKANEVIYTCLLYTSPSPRDRTRSRMPS
;
A
#
# COMPACT_ATOMS: atom_id res chain seq x y z
N ALA A 1 -10.26 0.64 32.24
CA ALA A 1 -11.42 0.30 31.42
C ALA A 1 -10.90 -0.25 30.09
N LEU A 2 -11.06 -1.54 29.87
CA LEU A 2 -10.83 -2.19 28.60
C LEU A 2 -11.92 -1.70 27.65
N GLU A 3 -11.63 -0.67 26.89
CA GLU A 3 -12.42 -0.39 25.70
C GLU A 3 -12.23 -1.61 24.78
N SER A 4 -13.28 -2.38 24.61
CA SER A 4 -13.37 -3.37 23.56
C SER A 4 -13.23 -2.64 22.23
N SER A 5 -12.02 -2.56 21.71
CA SER A 5 -11.75 -1.94 20.41
C SER A 5 -12.36 -2.85 19.34
N THR A 6 -13.63 -2.61 19.07
CA THR A 6 -14.29 -3.23 17.91
C THR A 6 -13.59 -2.75 16.66
N LEU A 7 -13.01 -3.70 15.93
CA LEU A 7 -12.35 -3.40 14.65
C LEU A 7 -13.31 -2.70 13.69
N PRO A 8 -12.83 -1.77 12.85
CA PRO A 8 -13.68 -1.10 11.89
C PRO A 8 -14.42 -2.08 11.00
N ALA A 9 -15.72 -1.87 10.79
CA ALA A 9 -16.56 -2.76 9.96
C ALA A 9 -16.07 -2.89 8.51
N LYS A 10 -15.30 -1.91 8.03
CA LYS A 10 -14.71 -1.92 6.68
C LYS A 10 -13.46 -2.79 6.54
N LEU A 11 -12.88 -3.26 7.64
CA LEU A 11 -11.73 -4.15 7.61
C LEU A 11 -12.14 -5.53 7.09
N VAL A 12 -11.43 -6.01 6.09
CA VAL A 12 -11.49 -7.39 5.63
C VAL A 12 -10.28 -8.12 6.19
N ASP A 13 -10.42 -8.69 7.38
CA ASP A 13 -9.31 -9.29 8.10
C ASP A 13 -8.85 -10.63 7.51
N CYS A 14 -7.68 -11.07 7.91
CA CYS A 14 -7.14 -12.39 7.61
C CYS A 14 -7.40 -13.37 8.77
N ARG A 15 -7.20 -14.65 8.50
CA ARG A 15 -7.44 -15.72 9.49
C ARG A 15 -6.29 -15.87 10.47
N SER A 16 -5.05 -15.73 9.99
CA SER A 16 -3.85 -15.90 10.81
C SER A 16 -3.68 -14.76 11.80
N THR A 17 -3.23 -15.10 12.98
CA THR A 17 -2.80 -14.16 14.01
C THR A 17 -1.27 -14.10 14.14
N ASP A 18 -0.55 -14.85 13.31
CA ASP A 18 0.89 -14.84 13.27
C ASP A 18 1.40 -13.55 12.61
N VAL A 19 1.91 -12.65 13.43
CA VAL A 19 2.36 -11.31 13.00
C VAL A 19 3.46 -11.39 11.95
N GLU A 20 4.34 -12.37 12.00
CA GLU A 20 5.43 -12.49 11.03
C GLU A 20 4.93 -12.82 9.61
N ARG A 21 3.77 -13.44 9.52
CA ARG A 21 3.15 -13.83 8.24
C ARG A 21 2.10 -12.86 7.74
N THR A 22 1.48 -12.09 8.64
CA THR A 22 0.33 -11.25 8.30
C THR A 22 0.72 -9.96 7.61
N GLU A 23 -0.06 -9.60 6.62
CA GLU A 23 0.11 -8.40 5.79
C GLU A 23 -1.20 -7.61 5.75
N LEU A 24 -1.13 -6.32 6.01
CA LEU A 24 -2.26 -5.39 5.88
C LEU A 24 -2.08 -4.56 4.60
N PHE A 25 -3.02 -4.68 3.67
CA PHE A 25 -3.07 -3.84 2.49
C PHE A 25 -4.05 -2.69 2.70
N ILE A 26 -3.57 -1.47 2.65
CA ILE A 26 -4.40 -0.27 2.65
C ILE A 26 -4.68 0.08 1.20
N VAL A 27 -5.93 -0.04 0.78
CA VAL A 27 -6.34 0.12 -0.62
C VAL A 27 -7.20 1.36 -0.81
N GLU A 28 -7.05 2.03 -1.94
CA GLU A 28 -7.82 3.23 -2.28
C GLU A 28 -9.16 2.85 -2.91
N GLY A 29 -10.25 3.16 -2.19
CA GLY A 29 -11.61 3.03 -2.68
C GLY A 29 -12.18 1.61 -2.69
N ASP A 30 -13.48 1.53 -2.97
CA ASP A 30 -14.24 0.26 -2.94
C ASP A 30 -14.00 -0.60 -4.19
N SER A 31 -13.70 0.01 -5.31
CA SER A 31 -13.41 -0.69 -6.56
C SER A 31 -12.14 -1.53 -6.42
N ALA A 32 -11.08 -0.94 -5.91
CA ALA A 32 -9.84 -1.65 -5.63
C ALA A 32 -10.03 -2.74 -4.56
N LEU A 33 -10.88 -2.50 -3.55
CA LEU A 33 -11.21 -3.50 -2.53
C LEU A 33 -11.85 -4.74 -3.14
N GLY A 34 -12.78 -4.58 -4.07
CA GLY A 34 -13.46 -5.70 -4.73
C GLY A 34 -12.48 -6.62 -5.46
N THR A 35 -11.59 -6.05 -6.26
CA THR A 35 -10.55 -6.80 -6.98
C THR A 35 -9.55 -7.44 -6.02
N ALA A 36 -9.10 -6.70 -5.01
CA ALA A 36 -8.15 -7.20 -4.03
C ALA A 36 -8.71 -8.37 -3.19
N LYS A 37 -10.00 -8.37 -2.86
CA LYS A 37 -10.66 -9.49 -2.18
C LYS A 37 -10.58 -10.79 -2.96
N LEU A 38 -10.68 -10.73 -4.29
CA LEU A 38 -10.59 -11.91 -5.17
C LEU A 38 -9.15 -12.41 -5.30
N ALA A 39 -8.18 -11.50 -5.28
CA ALA A 39 -6.78 -11.81 -5.51
C ALA A 39 -5.99 -12.21 -4.26
N ARG A 40 -6.44 -11.76 -3.06
CA ARG A 40 -5.71 -11.96 -1.81
C ARG A 40 -5.66 -13.42 -1.36
N ASN A 41 -4.64 -13.75 -0.60
CA ASN A 41 -4.66 -14.95 0.24
C ASN A 41 -5.34 -14.60 1.59
N SER A 42 -6.54 -15.13 1.80
CA SER A 42 -7.35 -14.85 2.99
C SER A 42 -6.75 -15.40 4.30
N ASP A 43 -5.74 -16.25 4.21
CA ASP A 43 -5.08 -16.78 5.40
C ASP A 43 -4.25 -15.71 6.11
N HIS A 44 -3.46 -14.93 5.37
CA HIS A 44 -2.50 -13.99 5.95
C HIS A 44 -2.57 -12.56 5.40
N GLN A 45 -3.45 -12.26 4.44
CA GLN A 45 -3.59 -10.94 3.85
C GLN A 45 -4.91 -10.29 4.23
N ALA A 46 -4.84 -9.18 4.96
CA ALA A 46 -5.97 -8.33 5.32
C ALA A 46 -6.06 -7.11 4.41
N LEU A 47 -7.27 -6.58 4.23
CA LEU A 47 -7.53 -5.42 3.39
C LEU A 47 -8.27 -4.35 4.20
N LEU A 48 -7.80 -3.12 4.12
CA LEU A 48 -8.46 -1.94 4.69
C LEU A 48 -8.68 -0.91 3.59
N PRO A 49 -9.93 -0.70 3.15
CA PRO A 49 -10.22 0.36 2.20
C PRO A 49 -10.21 1.71 2.88
N ILE A 50 -9.59 2.69 2.25
CA ILE A 50 -9.66 4.09 2.64
C ILE A 50 -10.55 4.84 1.65
N ARG A 51 -11.43 5.69 2.18
CA ARG A 51 -12.40 6.46 1.41
C ARG A 51 -12.26 7.94 1.74
N GLY A 52 -12.40 8.77 0.73
CA GLY A 52 -12.43 10.21 0.90
C GLY A 52 -11.06 10.83 1.18
N LYS A 53 -11.10 12.07 1.65
CA LYS A 53 -9.88 12.85 1.89
C LYS A 53 -9.25 12.46 3.22
N ILE A 54 -8.03 11.96 3.15
CA ILE A 54 -7.18 11.81 4.33
C ILE A 54 -6.74 13.20 4.80
N LEU A 55 -6.80 13.40 6.11
CA LEU A 55 -6.33 14.65 6.72
C LEU A 55 -4.85 14.88 6.41
N ASN A 56 -4.47 16.14 6.13
CA ASN A 56 -3.06 16.51 6.03
C ASN A 56 -2.40 16.44 7.41
N VAL A 57 -1.86 15.29 7.74
CA VAL A 57 -1.31 14.94 9.06
C VAL A 57 -0.09 15.79 9.42
N GLN A 58 0.59 16.39 8.46
CA GLN A 58 1.76 17.23 8.70
C GLN A 58 1.43 18.52 9.47
N LYS A 59 0.23 19.06 9.25
CA LYS A 59 -0.24 20.31 9.87
C LYS A 59 -1.31 20.10 10.95
N ALA A 60 -1.81 18.88 11.07
CA ALA A 60 -2.89 18.56 12.00
C ALA A 60 -2.38 18.33 13.43
N SER A 61 -3.20 18.69 14.41
CA SER A 61 -2.98 18.28 15.79
C SER A 61 -3.27 16.79 15.99
N VAL A 62 -2.84 16.23 17.13
CA VAL A 62 -3.18 14.85 17.52
C VAL A 62 -4.70 14.66 17.59
N THR A 63 -5.41 15.66 18.10
CA THR A 63 -6.87 15.65 18.20
C THR A 63 -7.53 15.60 16.82
N ASP A 64 -7.04 16.39 15.87
CA ASP A 64 -7.57 16.41 14.51
C ASP A 64 -7.33 15.07 13.80
N MET A 65 -6.15 14.47 14.01
CA MET A 65 -5.82 13.17 13.46
C MET A 65 -6.74 12.07 14.01
N LEU A 66 -6.94 12.02 15.32
CA LEU A 66 -7.83 11.05 15.96
C LEU A 66 -9.31 11.29 15.60
N GLY A 67 -9.68 12.54 15.29
CA GLY A 67 -10.99 12.91 14.79
C GLY A 67 -11.24 12.53 13.33
N ASN A 68 -10.20 12.26 12.54
CA ASN A 68 -10.34 11.79 11.17
C ASN A 68 -10.63 10.28 11.15
N ALA A 69 -11.78 9.90 10.61
CA ALA A 69 -12.25 8.51 10.62
C ALA A 69 -11.28 7.54 9.93
N GLU A 70 -10.60 7.97 8.86
CA GLU A 70 -9.65 7.13 8.13
C GLU A 70 -8.36 6.91 8.93
N CYS A 71 -7.81 7.97 9.51
CA CYS A 71 -6.63 7.87 10.37
C CYS A 71 -6.91 7.03 11.62
N ALA A 72 -8.04 7.26 12.28
CA ALA A 72 -8.47 6.49 13.44
C ALA A 72 -8.65 5.00 13.12
N ALA A 73 -9.24 4.68 11.97
CA ALA A 73 -9.40 3.30 11.51
C ALA A 73 -8.06 2.61 11.30
N ILE A 74 -7.08 3.28 10.69
CA ILE A 74 -5.75 2.71 10.46
C ILE A 74 -5.06 2.42 11.80
N ILE A 75 -5.08 3.37 12.74
CA ILE A 75 -4.48 3.20 14.07
C ILE A 75 -5.13 2.03 14.81
N GLN A 76 -6.45 1.94 14.77
CA GLN A 76 -7.22 0.89 15.43
C GLN A 76 -6.94 -0.50 14.83
N VAL A 77 -6.84 -0.60 13.50
CA VAL A 77 -6.56 -1.86 12.80
C VAL A 77 -5.15 -2.36 13.09
N ILE A 78 -4.17 -1.49 13.14
CA ILE A 78 -2.79 -1.86 13.49
C ILE A 78 -2.70 -2.28 14.95
N GLY A 79 -3.49 -1.67 15.84
CA GLY A 79 -3.67 -2.10 17.23
C GLY A 79 -2.47 -1.85 18.15
N ALA A 80 -1.52 -1.02 17.73
CA ALA A 80 -0.29 -0.73 18.47
C ALA A 80 -0.28 0.66 19.13
N GLY A 81 -1.38 1.39 19.07
CA GLY A 81 -1.47 2.76 19.56
C GLY A 81 -0.87 3.79 18.60
N SER A 82 -0.60 4.97 19.09
CA SER A 82 -0.04 6.07 18.31
C SER A 82 0.82 7.01 19.15
N GLY A 83 1.78 7.69 18.53
CA GLY A 83 2.66 8.65 19.16
C GLY A 83 3.48 8.04 20.29
N ARG A 84 3.38 8.62 21.49
CA ARG A 84 4.15 8.14 22.66
C ARG A 84 3.66 6.80 23.22
N THR A 85 2.42 6.42 22.94
CA THR A 85 1.82 5.16 23.40
C THR A 85 2.00 4.01 22.40
N PHE A 86 2.70 4.26 21.29
CA PHE A 86 2.93 3.24 20.26
C PHE A 86 3.84 2.13 20.80
N ASP A 87 3.36 0.90 20.70
CA ASP A 87 4.08 -0.31 21.07
C ASP A 87 4.17 -1.26 19.88
N LEU A 88 5.36 -1.42 19.32
CA LEU A 88 5.59 -2.25 18.14
C LEU A 88 5.23 -3.72 18.36
N GLU A 89 5.41 -4.24 19.58
CA GLU A 89 5.10 -5.63 19.92
C GLU A 89 3.58 -5.91 19.90
N SER A 90 2.77 -4.87 20.07
CA SER A 90 1.32 -4.98 20.01
C SER A 90 0.77 -4.87 18.59
N ALA A 91 1.60 -4.61 17.58
CA ALA A 91 1.16 -4.50 16.18
C ALA A 91 0.61 -5.83 15.67
N ARG A 92 -0.58 -5.79 15.07
CA ARG A 92 -1.30 -6.97 14.58
C ARG A 92 -0.75 -7.54 13.27
N TYR A 93 0.00 -6.75 12.52
CA TYR A 93 0.51 -7.11 11.20
C TYR A 93 2.02 -6.92 11.10
N GLY A 94 2.67 -7.87 10.44
CA GLY A 94 4.11 -7.84 10.20
C GLY A 94 4.49 -6.89 9.07
N LYS A 95 3.58 -6.68 8.11
CA LYS A 95 3.75 -5.74 7.01
C LYS A 95 2.51 -4.90 6.81
N VAL A 96 2.70 -3.63 6.51
CA VAL A 96 1.66 -2.70 6.09
C VAL A 96 2.01 -2.20 4.70
N ILE A 97 1.18 -2.49 3.72
CA ILE A 97 1.42 -2.18 2.32
C ILE A 97 0.37 -1.17 1.84
N ILE A 98 0.84 -0.02 1.41
CA ILE A 98 -0.01 1.03 0.83
C ILE A 98 -0.16 0.75 -0.66
N MET A 99 -1.41 0.54 -1.11
CA MET A 99 -1.76 0.34 -2.51
C MET A 99 -2.68 1.47 -2.97
N THR A 100 -2.12 2.41 -3.72
CA THR A 100 -2.84 3.53 -4.32
C THR A 100 -2.72 3.48 -5.84
N ASP A 101 -3.63 4.16 -6.53
CA ASP A 101 -3.57 4.27 -7.97
C ASP A 101 -2.28 5.00 -8.43
N ALA A 102 -1.85 4.71 -9.67
CA ALA A 102 -0.67 5.29 -10.26
C ALA A 102 -0.94 6.68 -10.87
N ASP A 103 -1.70 7.50 -10.20
CA ASP A 103 -2.02 8.86 -10.58
C ASP A 103 -1.56 9.88 -9.53
N VAL A 104 -1.81 11.17 -9.78
CA VAL A 104 -1.43 12.26 -8.86
C VAL A 104 -2.16 12.15 -7.53
N ASP A 105 -3.44 11.77 -7.54
CA ASP A 105 -4.24 11.63 -6.33
C ASP A 105 -3.76 10.46 -5.48
N GLY A 106 -3.44 9.34 -6.10
CA GLY A 106 -2.85 8.18 -5.43
C GLY A 106 -1.48 8.48 -4.81
N ALA A 107 -0.63 9.25 -5.51
CA ALA A 107 0.65 9.69 -4.98
C ALA A 107 0.47 10.63 -3.77
N HIS A 108 -0.54 11.50 -3.79
CA HIS A 108 -0.86 12.38 -2.67
C HIS A 108 -1.34 11.58 -1.44
N ILE A 109 -2.26 10.65 -1.63
CA ILE A 109 -2.75 9.75 -0.57
C ILE A 109 -1.60 8.95 0.04
N ARG A 110 -0.73 8.39 -0.79
CA ARG A 110 0.45 7.65 -0.33
C ARG A 110 1.36 8.52 0.54
N THR A 111 1.60 9.76 0.13
CA THR A 111 2.41 10.72 0.90
C THR A 111 1.77 11.03 2.25
N LEU A 112 0.47 11.24 2.32
CA LEU A 112 -0.27 11.49 3.56
C LEU A 112 -0.20 10.27 4.50
N LEU A 113 -0.36 9.06 3.97
CA LEU A 113 -0.26 7.83 4.75
C LEU A 113 1.16 7.60 5.28
N LEU A 114 2.18 7.79 4.46
CA LEU A 114 3.58 7.69 4.90
C LEU A 114 3.90 8.73 5.98
N THR A 115 3.36 9.93 5.87
CA THR A 115 3.50 10.98 6.90
C THR A 115 2.80 10.56 8.21
N LEU A 116 1.62 9.95 8.13
CA LEU A 116 0.91 9.40 9.29
C LEU A 116 1.77 8.35 10.01
N PHE A 117 2.29 7.38 9.28
CA PHE A 117 3.14 6.32 9.84
C PHE A 117 4.42 6.87 10.44
N PHE A 118 5.11 7.76 9.73
CA PHE A 118 6.35 8.34 10.19
C PHE A 118 6.19 9.21 11.44
N ARG A 119 5.09 9.98 11.52
CA ARG A 119 4.86 10.90 12.62
C ARG A 119 4.30 10.22 13.86
N TYR A 120 3.40 9.26 13.70
CA TYR A 120 2.64 8.67 14.81
C TYR A 120 2.93 7.18 15.07
N MET A 121 3.54 6.50 14.12
CA MET A 121 3.89 5.07 14.21
C MET A 121 5.34 4.84 13.74
N ARG A 122 6.23 5.72 14.16
CA ARG A 122 7.63 5.72 13.72
C ARG A 122 8.35 4.39 13.93
N PRO A 123 8.21 3.68 15.06
CA PRO A 123 8.85 2.37 15.24
C PRO A 123 8.46 1.34 14.18
N LEU A 124 7.24 1.42 13.64
CA LEU A 124 6.77 0.56 12.55
C LEU A 124 7.56 0.82 11.26
N VAL A 125 7.84 2.10 10.97
CA VAL A 125 8.65 2.51 9.81
C VAL A 125 10.10 2.13 9.99
N GLU A 126 10.68 2.38 11.16
CA GLU A 126 12.07 2.06 11.49
C GLU A 126 12.34 0.55 11.48
N ALA A 127 11.35 -0.26 11.85
CA ALA A 127 11.42 -1.72 11.74
C ALA A 127 11.29 -2.24 10.30
N GLY A 128 11.11 -1.36 9.31
CA GLY A 128 10.98 -1.75 7.90
C GLY A 128 9.68 -2.48 7.56
N ARG A 129 8.61 -2.26 8.33
CA ARG A 129 7.32 -2.94 8.14
C ARG A 129 6.33 -2.19 7.24
N VAL A 130 6.66 -0.96 6.82
CA VAL A 130 5.80 -0.15 5.96
C VAL A 130 6.32 -0.15 4.52
N TYR A 131 5.46 -0.49 3.59
CA TYR A 131 5.76 -0.60 2.17
C TYR A 131 4.79 0.24 1.36
N ALA A 132 5.26 0.78 0.25
CA ALA A 132 4.41 1.40 -0.76
C ALA A 132 4.49 0.57 -2.04
N ALA A 133 3.37 0.03 -2.46
CA ALA A 133 3.27 -0.65 -3.75
C ALA A 133 3.22 0.39 -4.86
N VAL A 134 4.07 0.25 -5.84
CA VAL A 134 4.08 1.10 -7.04
C VAL A 134 3.49 0.28 -8.19
N PRO A 135 2.22 0.51 -8.57
CA PRO A 135 1.62 -0.22 -9.67
C PRO A 135 2.30 0.16 -11.00
N PRO A 136 2.33 -0.75 -11.97
CA PRO A 136 2.86 -0.44 -13.28
C PRO A 136 2.00 0.61 -13.98
N LEU A 137 2.63 1.61 -14.58
CA LEU A 137 1.97 2.68 -15.33
C LEU A 137 1.53 2.25 -16.73
N HIS A 138 2.22 1.28 -17.31
CA HIS A 138 2.03 0.88 -18.69
C HIS A 138 1.82 -0.62 -18.83
N ARG A 139 0.85 -0.97 -19.67
CA ARG A 139 0.62 -2.32 -20.18
C ARG A 139 0.99 -2.33 -21.65
N LEU A 140 2.00 -3.11 -21.99
CA LEU A 140 2.44 -3.32 -23.37
C LEU A 140 1.97 -4.69 -23.84
N GLU A 141 1.35 -4.73 -24.99
CA GLU A 141 0.97 -5.97 -25.64
C GLU A 141 1.88 -6.17 -26.85
N VAL A 142 2.72 -7.18 -26.77
CA VAL A 142 3.60 -7.56 -27.87
C VAL A 142 2.83 -8.48 -28.81
N ILE A 143 2.52 -7.99 -29.99
CA ILE A 143 1.85 -8.77 -31.03
C ILE A 143 2.91 -9.59 -31.75
N ASN A 144 2.83 -10.90 -31.59
CA ASN A 144 3.72 -11.84 -32.27
C ASN A 144 3.03 -12.38 -33.52
N PRO A 145 3.41 -11.94 -34.74
CA PRO A 145 2.86 -12.48 -35.96
C PRO A 145 3.14 -14.01 -36.08
N GLY A 146 2.09 -14.81 -36.13
CA GLY A 146 2.19 -16.25 -36.22
C GLY A 146 2.15 -17.01 -34.90
N SER A 147 2.08 -16.35 -33.76
CA SER A 147 1.86 -16.98 -32.44
C SER A 147 0.39 -16.90 -32.03
N LYS A 148 -0.09 -17.96 -31.35
CA LYS A 148 -1.47 -18.00 -30.84
C LYS A 148 -1.71 -17.11 -29.60
N ALA A 149 -0.67 -16.57 -28.97
CA ALA A 149 -0.76 -15.75 -27.77
C ALA A 149 0.13 -14.51 -27.89
N ASN A 150 -0.43 -13.36 -27.56
CA ASN A 150 0.32 -12.13 -27.38
C ASN A 150 0.97 -12.12 -25.98
N GLU A 151 2.17 -11.62 -25.92
CA GLU A 151 2.85 -11.39 -24.63
C GLU A 151 2.41 -10.05 -24.04
N VAL A 152 2.05 -10.05 -22.75
CA VAL A 152 1.70 -8.83 -22.04
C VAL A 152 2.80 -8.51 -21.04
N ILE A 153 3.36 -7.30 -21.17
CA ILE A 153 4.41 -6.80 -20.29
C ILE A 153 3.87 -5.58 -19.54
N TYR A 154 4.07 -5.56 -18.22
CA TYR A 154 3.76 -4.42 -17.38
C TYR A 154 5.04 -3.70 -16.98
N THR A 155 5.07 -2.36 -17.09
CA THR A 155 6.24 -1.56 -16.75
C THR A 155 5.85 -0.20 -16.16
N CYS A 156 6.67 0.29 -15.25
CA CYS A 156 6.53 1.64 -14.69
C CYS A 156 7.21 2.69 -15.57
N LEU A 157 8.18 2.30 -16.39
CA LEU A 157 8.94 3.19 -17.25
C LEU A 157 8.87 2.68 -18.68
N LEU A 158 8.42 3.55 -19.58
CA LEU A 158 8.60 3.37 -21.01
C LEU A 158 9.98 3.89 -21.40
N TYR A 159 10.99 3.04 -21.23
CA TYR A 159 12.15 3.20 -22.09
C TYR A 159 11.85 2.49 -23.42
N THR A 160 12.03 3.18 -24.52
CA THR A 160 12.23 2.50 -25.78
C THR A 160 13.42 1.58 -25.57
N SER A 161 13.16 0.30 -25.41
CA SER A 161 14.25 -0.69 -25.46
C SER A 161 14.97 -0.42 -26.77
N PRO A 162 16.29 -0.13 -26.75
CA PRO A 162 17.01 0.08 -27.99
C PRO A 162 16.80 -1.15 -28.84
N SER A 163 16.39 -0.94 -30.10
CA SER A 163 16.25 -2.02 -31.05
C SER A 163 17.58 -2.81 -31.13
N PRO A 164 17.59 -4.06 -31.54
CA PRO A 164 18.87 -4.79 -31.74
C PRO A 164 19.88 -4.02 -32.58
N ARG A 165 19.41 -3.14 -33.45
CA ARG A 165 20.26 -2.24 -34.24
C ARG A 165 20.88 -1.11 -33.40
N ASP A 166 20.17 -0.63 -32.39
CA ASP A 166 20.66 0.43 -31.50
C ASP A 166 21.66 -0.11 -30.49
N ARG A 167 21.56 -1.39 -30.10
CA ARG A 167 22.55 -2.07 -29.26
C ARG A 167 23.91 -2.20 -29.94
N THR A 168 23.94 -2.34 -31.26
CA THR A 168 25.20 -2.40 -32.03
C THR A 168 25.87 -1.04 -32.13
N ARG A 169 25.11 0.06 -32.11
CA ARG A 169 25.67 1.42 -32.13
C ARG A 169 26.28 1.84 -30.80
N SER A 170 25.78 1.36 -29.68
CA SER A 170 26.33 1.69 -28.35
C SER A 170 27.62 0.97 -28.00
N ARG A 171 28.11 0.05 -28.87
CA ARG A 171 29.36 -0.68 -28.71
C ARG A 171 30.52 -0.14 -29.55
N MET A 172 30.36 0.96 -30.27
CA MET A 172 31.47 1.62 -30.94
C MET A 172 32.31 2.38 -29.91
N PRO A 173 33.59 2.02 -29.69
CA PRO A 173 34.49 2.81 -28.88
C PRO A 173 34.67 4.17 -29.55
N SER A 174 34.55 5.24 -28.76
CA SER A 174 34.94 6.60 -29.15
C SER A 174 36.43 6.69 -29.34
#